data_9f27a255de2c592adc33f46af0118309
#
_entry.id   9f27a255de2c592adc33f46af0118309
#
_cell.length_a   1.000
_cell.length_b   1.000
_cell.length_c   1.000
_cell.angle_alpha   90.00
_cell.angle_beta   90.00
_cell.angle_gamma   90.00
#
_symmetry.space_group_name_H-M   'P 1'
#
loop_
_entity.id
_entity.type
_entity.pdbx_description
1 polymer ?
#
loop_
_entity_poly.entity_id
_entity_poly.type
_entity_poly.pdbx_seq_one_letter_code
_entity_poly.pdbx_strand_id
1 'polypeptide(L)'
;DVIEAGFAAASPGDFDAIRSIAETVRESTVCSLARASENDIRRAGEAIRPARSGRIHTFIATSPIHMEKKLRMTPDQVVEQAVKAVQWASEYTDDIEFSAEDAGRSELDFLCRIFDAVIKAGAKTINVPDTVGYNVPGQFSATIRSLRERVPNSDKVVWSVHCHNDLGLAVANSLAAVMEGARQV
;
A
#
# COMPACT_ATOMS: atom_id res chain seq x y z
N ASP A 1 2.50 -7.36 15.02
CA ASP A 1 1.41 -7.41 14.05
C ASP A 1 0.94 -5.99 13.70
N VAL A 2 0.28 -5.83 12.55
CA VAL A 2 -0.35 -4.58 12.10
C VAL A 2 -1.85 -4.81 11.99
N ILE A 3 -2.62 -3.87 12.52
CA ILE A 3 -4.09 -3.86 12.43
C ILE A 3 -4.49 -2.69 11.54
N GLU A 4 -4.91 -2.94 10.30
CA GLU A 4 -5.53 -1.91 9.46
C GLU A 4 -6.96 -1.69 9.96
N ALA A 5 -7.14 -0.61 10.72
CA ALA A 5 -8.34 -0.35 11.48
C ALA A 5 -9.47 0.29 10.66
N GLY A 6 -9.16 0.75 9.45
CA GLY A 6 -10.15 1.30 8.54
C GLY A 6 -9.66 2.51 7.74
N PHE A 7 -10.62 3.26 7.17
CA PHE A 7 -10.38 4.41 6.30
C PHE A 7 -10.94 5.69 6.95
N ALA A 8 -10.08 6.43 7.64
CA ALA A 8 -10.47 7.59 8.47
C ALA A 8 -11.20 8.71 7.71
N ALA A 9 -10.97 8.84 6.42
CA ALA A 9 -11.61 9.86 5.59
C ALA A 9 -12.98 9.43 5.03
N ALA A 10 -13.40 8.18 5.23
CA ALA A 10 -14.67 7.67 4.71
C ALA A 10 -15.87 8.32 5.40
N SER A 11 -15.84 8.45 6.73
CA SER A 11 -16.87 9.11 7.50
C SER A 11 -16.33 9.57 8.88
N PRO A 12 -17.05 10.47 9.59
CA PRO A 12 -16.74 10.79 10.99
C PRO A 12 -16.71 9.55 11.89
N GLY A 13 -17.65 8.60 11.70
CA GLY A 13 -17.70 7.36 12.48
C GLY A 13 -16.50 6.45 12.27
N ASP A 14 -16.01 6.35 11.02
CA ASP A 14 -14.77 5.59 10.71
C ASP A 14 -13.57 6.24 11.40
N PHE A 15 -13.48 7.56 11.37
CA PHE A 15 -12.43 8.29 12.07
C PHE A 15 -12.44 8.01 13.57
N ASP A 16 -13.62 8.10 14.21
CA ASP A 16 -13.79 7.89 15.66
C ASP A 16 -13.48 6.43 16.04
N ALA A 17 -13.86 5.47 15.19
CA ALA A 17 -13.54 4.06 15.38
C ALA A 17 -12.03 3.80 15.35
N ILE A 18 -11.32 4.31 14.33
CA ILE A 18 -9.86 4.17 14.22
C ILE A 18 -9.18 4.83 15.42
N ARG A 19 -9.62 6.03 15.82
CA ARG A 19 -9.08 6.74 16.96
C ARG A 19 -9.25 5.96 18.26
N SER A 20 -10.44 5.38 18.48
CA SER A 20 -10.71 4.55 19.66
C SER A 20 -9.81 3.30 19.71
N ILE A 21 -9.58 2.65 18.55
CA ILE A 21 -8.65 1.52 18.43
C ILE A 21 -7.22 2.00 18.74
N ALA A 22 -6.82 3.14 18.22
CA ALA A 22 -5.49 3.72 18.46
C ALA A 22 -5.26 4.08 19.94
N GLU A 23 -6.29 4.50 20.65
CA GLU A 23 -6.25 4.78 22.09
C GLU A 23 -6.16 3.48 22.93
N THR A 24 -6.67 2.37 22.44
CA THR A 24 -6.82 1.12 23.20
C THR A 24 -5.72 0.11 22.92
N VAL A 25 -5.34 -0.07 21.65
CA VAL A 25 -4.35 -1.09 21.22
C VAL A 25 -2.93 -0.63 21.56
N ARG A 26 -2.17 -1.50 22.25
CA ARG A 26 -0.79 -1.21 22.69
C ARG A 26 0.25 -2.19 22.18
N GLU A 27 -0.15 -3.39 21.79
CA GLU A 27 0.76 -4.49 21.42
C GLU A 27 0.92 -4.66 19.91
N SER A 28 0.15 -3.91 19.10
CA SER A 28 0.21 -3.94 17.64
C SER A 28 0.28 -2.54 17.07
N THR A 29 0.79 -2.41 15.85
CA THR A 29 0.75 -1.17 15.08
C THR A 29 -0.67 -0.94 14.57
N VAL A 30 -1.23 0.24 14.82
CA VAL A 30 -2.55 0.62 14.30
C VAL A 30 -2.35 1.37 12.98
N CYS A 31 -2.96 0.85 11.92
CA CYS A 31 -2.85 1.38 10.58
C CYS A 31 -4.17 2.03 10.13
N SER A 32 -4.09 3.17 9.45
CA SER A 32 -5.23 3.78 8.76
C SER A 32 -4.95 3.88 7.27
N LEU A 33 -5.92 3.41 6.46
CA LEU A 33 -5.90 3.53 5.02
C LEU A 33 -6.20 4.98 4.59
N ALA A 34 -5.54 5.44 3.53
CA ALA A 34 -5.73 6.76 2.94
C ALA A 34 -5.48 6.73 1.43
N ARG A 35 -6.35 7.32 0.63
CA ARG A 35 -6.01 7.62 -0.77
C ARG A 35 -4.83 8.59 -0.81
N ALA A 36 -4.14 8.62 -1.95
CA ALA A 36 -3.03 9.55 -2.19
C ALA A 36 -3.54 11.00 -2.34
N SER A 37 -4.19 11.52 -1.32
CA SER A 37 -4.64 12.91 -1.20
C SER A 37 -4.27 13.49 0.15
N GLU A 38 -3.90 14.76 0.18
CA GLU A 38 -3.48 15.44 1.41
C GLU A 38 -4.54 15.37 2.52
N ASN A 39 -5.82 15.57 2.15
CA ASN A 39 -6.91 15.50 3.11
C ASN A 39 -7.10 14.13 3.74
N ASP A 40 -7.05 13.06 2.93
CA ASP A 40 -7.22 11.69 3.43
C ASP A 40 -6.06 11.31 4.35
N ILE A 41 -4.83 11.65 3.96
CA ILE A 41 -3.61 11.37 4.72
C ILE A 41 -3.62 12.13 6.05
N ARG A 42 -4.01 13.42 6.03
CA ARG A 42 -4.17 14.20 7.25
C ARG A 42 -5.20 13.56 8.20
N ARG A 43 -6.36 13.12 7.68
CA ARG A 43 -7.37 12.44 8.49
C ARG A 43 -6.86 11.12 9.07
N ALA A 44 -6.12 10.34 8.29
CA ALA A 44 -5.47 9.12 8.77
C ALA A 44 -4.46 9.43 9.89
N GLY A 45 -3.58 10.40 9.68
CA GLY A 45 -2.58 10.83 10.67
C GLY A 45 -3.19 11.32 11.97
N GLU A 46 -4.26 12.14 11.89
CA GLU A 46 -5.00 12.61 13.07
C GLU A 46 -5.66 11.45 13.83
N ALA A 47 -6.22 10.44 13.13
CA ALA A 47 -6.88 9.31 13.74
C ALA A 47 -5.92 8.38 14.48
N ILE A 48 -4.74 8.09 13.90
CA ILE A 48 -3.74 7.20 14.53
C ILE A 48 -2.85 7.92 15.57
N ARG A 49 -2.96 9.22 15.72
CA ARG A 49 -2.09 10.02 16.61
C ARG A 49 -1.97 9.49 18.05
N PRO A 50 -3.02 8.95 18.70
CA PRO A 50 -2.92 8.41 20.04
C PRO A 50 -2.31 7.00 20.10
N ALA A 51 -2.06 6.34 18.95
CA ALA A 51 -1.47 5.02 18.93
C ALA A 51 -0.05 5.02 19.51
N ARG A 52 0.31 3.92 20.19
CA ARG A 52 1.70 3.69 20.60
C ARG A 52 2.63 3.48 19.39
N SER A 53 2.12 2.80 18.37
CA SER A 53 2.74 2.63 17.06
C SER A 53 1.68 2.83 16.00
N GLY A 54 1.85 3.81 15.12
CA GLY A 54 0.89 4.17 14.09
C GLY A 54 1.49 4.07 12.70
N ARG A 55 0.72 3.51 11.76
CA ARG A 55 1.07 3.42 10.35
C ARG A 55 0.05 4.14 9.49
N ILE A 56 0.50 4.80 8.44
CA ILE A 56 -0.36 5.27 7.35
C ILE A 56 -0.13 4.39 6.14
N HIS A 57 -1.20 3.78 5.64
CA HIS A 57 -1.22 3.01 4.41
C HIS A 57 -1.86 3.86 3.31
N THR A 58 -1.04 4.35 2.38
CA THR A 58 -1.55 5.14 1.26
C THR A 58 -1.45 4.38 -0.06
N PHE A 59 -2.35 4.68 -1.00
CA PHE A 59 -2.41 3.97 -2.27
C PHE A 59 -2.85 4.88 -3.42
N ILE A 60 -2.42 4.50 -4.62
CA ILE A 60 -2.90 5.06 -5.88
C ILE A 60 -2.93 3.97 -6.94
N ALA A 61 -3.90 4.04 -7.85
CA ALA A 61 -4.02 3.05 -8.92
C ALA A 61 -2.92 3.20 -9.98
N THR A 62 -2.39 2.08 -10.46
CA THR A 62 -1.21 2.04 -11.34
C THR A 62 -1.46 1.36 -12.68
N SER A 63 -2.63 0.71 -12.86
CA SER A 63 -2.97 0.11 -14.14
C SER A 63 -3.34 1.16 -15.19
N PRO A 64 -3.03 0.93 -16.48
CA PRO A 64 -3.35 1.87 -17.57
C PRO A 64 -4.82 2.27 -17.59
N ILE A 65 -5.72 1.32 -17.41
CA ILE A 65 -7.16 1.59 -17.39
C ILE A 65 -7.57 2.52 -16.25
N HIS A 66 -7.00 2.37 -15.06
CA HIS A 66 -7.30 3.25 -13.93
C HIS A 66 -6.66 4.62 -14.09
N MET A 67 -5.44 4.71 -14.58
CA MET A 67 -4.79 6.00 -14.84
C MET A 67 -5.60 6.80 -15.86
N GLU A 68 -6.05 6.18 -16.96
CA GLU A 68 -6.81 6.85 -18.00
C GLU A 68 -8.24 7.19 -17.58
N LYS A 69 -9.00 6.21 -17.05
CA LYS A 69 -10.46 6.35 -16.86
C LYS A 69 -10.86 6.86 -15.48
N LYS A 70 -10.15 6.42 -14.42
CA LYS A 70 -10.46 6.77 -13.02
C LYS A 70 -9.72 8.03 -12.59
N LEU A 71 -8.40 8.03 -12.72
CA LEU A 71 -7.56 9.14 -12.24
C LEU A 71 -7.48 10.29 -13.24
N ARG A 72 -7.52 9.98 -14.53
CA ARG A 72 -7.29 10.93 -15.65
C ARG A 72 -5.94 11.62 -15.50
N MET A 73 -4.93 10.83 -15.16
CA MET A 73 -3.56 11.25 -14.92
C MET A 73 -2.60 10.52 -15.87
N THR A 74 -1.54 11.21 -16.25
CA THR A 74 -0.41 10.57 -16.92
C THR A 74 0.39 9.71 -15.93
N PRO A 75 1.20 8.73 -16.39
CA PRO A 75 2.08 7.96 -15.52
C PRO A 75 3.01 8.85 -14.67
N ASP A 76 3.53 9.96 -15.23
CA ASP A 76 4.38 10.89 -14.50
C ASP A 76 3.64 11.57 -13.35
N GLN A 77 2.40 12.00 -13.60
CA GLN A 77 1.55 12.61 -12.57
C GLN A 77 1.20 11.62 -11.46
N VAL A 78 0.99 10.33 -11.79
CA VAL A 78 0.73 9.28 -10.79
C VAL A 78 1.95 9.06 -9.90
N VAL A 79 3.16 9.01 -10.47
CA VAL A 79 4.39 8.91 -9.68
C VAL A 79 4.58 10.13 -8.78
N GLU A 80 4.38 11.34 -9.33
CA GLU A 80 4.47 12.58 -8.54
C GLU A 80 3.48 12.59 -7.37
N GLN A 81 2.23 12.18 -7.62
CA GLN A 81 1.20 12.11 -6.60
C GLN A 81 1.52 11.06 -5.52
N ALA A 82 2.05 9.91 -5.91
CA ALA A 82 2.49 8.87 -4.97
C ALA A 82 3.62 9.37 -4.05
N VAL A 83 4.60 10.06 -4.61
CA VAL A 83 5.70 10.67 -3.84
C VAL A 83 5.17 11.71 -2.86
N LYS A 84 4.28 12.62 -3.29
CA LYS A 84 3.64 13.61 -2.42
C LYS A 84 2.86 12.93 -1.29
N ALA A 85 2.13 11.85 -1.60
CA ALA A 85 1.37 11.11 -0.58
C ALA A 85 2.28 10.55 0.52
N VAL A 86 3.41 9.95 0.17
CA VAL A 86 4.40 9.46 1.13
C VAL A 86 4.99 10.63 1.95
N GLN A 87 5.28 11.77 1.31
CA GLN A 87 5.80 12.95 2.00
C GLN A 87 4.79 13.54 2.99
N TRP A 88 3.52 13.66 2.64
CA TRP A 88 2.47 14.09 3.57
C TRP A 88 2.31 13.10 4.74
N ALA A 89 2.37 11.79 4.47
CA ALA A 89 2.29 10.77 5.52
C ALA A 89 3.47 10.87 6.49
N SER A 90 4.66 11.24 6.02
CA SER A 90 5.85 11.38 6.85
C SER A 90 5.78 12.51 7.88
N GLU A 91 4.82 13.43 7.75
CA GLU A 91 4.55 14.46 8.75
C GLU A 91 3.89 13.90 10.03
N TYR A 92 3.32 12.68 9.95
CA TYR A 92 2.56 12.04 11.03
C TYR A 92 3.25 10.79 11.60
N THR A 93 3.95 10.04 10.76
CA THR A 93 4.64 8.80 11.14
C THR A 93 5.77 8.48 10.16
N ASP A 94 6.78 7.77 10.63
CA ASP A 94 7.84 7.21 9.81
C ASP A 94 7.56 5.77 9.35
N ASP A 95 6.46 5.16 9.80
CA ASP A 95 5.98 3.86 9.31
C ASP A 95 4.90 4.06 8.24
N ILE A 96 5.33 4.06 6.98
CA ILE A 96 4.48 4.32 5.82
C ILE A 96 4.45 3.10 4.92
N GLU A 97 3.24 2.61 4.64
CA GLU A 97 2.96 1.59 3.64
C GLU A 97 2.41 2.24 2.37
N PHE A 98 2.94 1.83 1.21
CA PHE A 98 2.44 2.25 -0.09
C PHE A 98 1.96 1.06 -0.91
N SER A 99 0.72 1.14 -1.42
CA SER A 99 0.14 0.18 -2.35
C SER A 99 0.01 0.74 -3.76
N ALA A 100 0.45 -0.04 -4.75
CA ALA A 100 0.12 0.17 -6.15
C ALA A 100 -1.23 -0.51 -6.46
N GLU A 101 -2.36 0.19 -6.28
CA GLU A 101 -3.68 -0.39 -6.55
C GLU A 101 -3.72 -0.93 -7.99
N ASP A 102 -4.26 -2.15 -8.14
CA ASP A 102 -4.36 -2.87 -9.40
C ASP A 102 -3.00 -3.26 -10.01
N ALA A 103 -2.04 -3.61 -9.16
CA ALA A 103 -0.69 -4.01 -9.59
C ALA A 103 -0.72 -5.23 -10.51
N GLY A 104 -1.65 -6.16 -10.32
CA GLY A 104 -1.80 -7.34 -11.18
C GLY A 104 -2.09 -7.04 -12.65
N ARG A 105 -2.57 -5.83 -12.97
CA ARG A 105 -2.82 -5.35 -14.34
C ARG A 105 -1.94 -4.18 -14.74
N SER A 106 -0.94 -3.87 -13.95
CA SER A 106 0.00 -2.76 -14.19
C SER A 106 1.24 -3.25 -14.94
N GLU A 107 1.82 -2.36 -15.74
CA GLU A 107 3.07 -2.63 -16.43
C GLU A 107 4.22 -2.76 -15.42
N LEU A 108 5.03 -3.84 -15.54
CA LEU A 108 6.09 -4.14 -14.59
C LEU A 108 7.14 -3.01 -14.50
N ASP A 109 7.49 -2.41 -15.63
CA ASP A 109 8.44 -1.28 -15.67
C ASP A 109 7.90 -0.05 -14.92
N PHE A 110 6.59 0.19 -15.03
CA PHE A 110 5.95 1.28 -14.29
C PHE A 110 5.90 0.99 -12.79
N LEU A 111 5.61 -0.27 -12.39
CA LEU A 111 5.68 -0.67 -10.99
C LEU A 111 7.09 -0.49 -10.42
N CYS A 112 8.13 -0.90 -11.14
CA CYS A 112 9.51 -0.69 -10.71
C CYS A 112 9.81 0.80 -10.50
N ARG A 113 9.35 1.65 -11.41
CA ARG A 113 9.56 3.09 -11.35
C ARG A 113 8.86 3.74 -10.15
N ILE A 114 7.58 3.44 -9.93
CA ILE A 114 6.82 4.05 -8.84
C ILE A 114 7.31 3.56 -7.47
N PHE A 115 7.65 2.26 -7.34
CA PHE A 115 8.16 1.73 -6.09
C PHE A 115 9.53 2.33 -5.74
N ASP A 116 10.45 2.47 -6.70
CA ASP A 116 11.72 3.18 -6.47
C ASP A 116 11.49 4.62 -5.97
N ALA A 117 10.54 5.33 -6.58
CA ALA A 117 10.23 6.71 -6.22
C ALA A 117 9.66 6.82 -4.79
N VAL A 118 8.70 5.96 -4.41
CA VAL A 118 8.09 6.01 -3.06
C VAL A 118 9.03 5.49 -1.97
N ILE A 119 9.91 4.52 -2.27
CA ILE A 119 10.96 4.08 -1.35
C ILE A 119 11.92 5.24 -1.05
N LYS A 120 12.36 5.96 -2.08
CA LYS A 120 13.19 7.17 -1.93
C LYS A 120 12.48 8.28 -1.15
N ALA A 121 11.15 8.38 -1.26
CA ALA A 121 10.35 9.33 -0.51
C ALA A 121 10.14 8.93 0.97
N GLY A 122 10.41 7.68 1.35
CA GLY A 122 10.37 7.22 2.74
C GLY A 122 9.42 6.05 3.06
N ALA A 123 8.76 5.46 2.06
CA ALA A 123 7.94 4.27 2.28
C ALA A 123 8.79 3.11 2.85
N LYS A 124 8.27 2.45 3.89
CA LYS A 124 8.93 1.33 4.59
C LYS A 124 8.35 -0.02 4.21
N THR A 125 7.11 -0.04 3.75
CA THR A 125 6.42 -1.24 3.28
C THR A 125 5.87 -0.97 1.90
N ILE A 126 6.13 -1.88 0.97
CA ILE A 126 5.64 -1.85 -0.40
C ILE A 126 4.66 -3.00 -0.59
N ASN A 127 3.41 -2.67 -0.85
CA ASN A 127 2.35 -3.64 -1.03
C ASN A 127 1.98 -3.79 -2.51
N VAL A 128 1.89 -5.04 -2.95
CA VAL A 128 1.55 -5.43 -4.33
C VAL A 128 0.21 -6.15 -4.32
N PRO A 129 -0.91 -5.45 -4.59
CA PRO A 129 -2.23 -6.06 -4.54
C PRO A 129 -2.63 -6.76 -5.84
N ASP A 130 -3.18 -7.96 -5.71
CA ASP A 130 -4.01 -8.61 -6.73
C ASP A 130 -5.46 -8.13 -6.55
N THR A 131 -5.70 -6.91 -7.00
CA THR A 131 -6.95 -6.17 -6.73
C THR A 131 -8.17 -6.80 -7.38
N VAL A 132 -8.02 -7.40 -8.56
CA VAL A 132 -9.12 -8.07 -9.27
C VAL A 132 -9.17 -9.59 -9.04
N GLY A 133 -8.23 -10.13 -8.25
CA GLY A 133 -8.25 -11.50 -7.78
C GLY A 133 -8.12 -12.57 -8.87
N TYR A 134 -7.45 -12.26 -10.00
CA TYR A 134 -7.36 -13.19 -11.11
C TYR A 134 -5.94 -13.65 -11.44
N ASN A 135 -4.95 -13.24 -10.68
CA ASN A 135 -3.60 -13.79 -10.80
C ASN A 135 -3.56 -15.26 -10.41
N VAL A 136 -2.66 -16.01 -11.03
CA VAL A 136 -2.35 -17.38 -10.64
C VAL A 136 -0.98 -17.43 -9.95
N PRO A 137 -0.74 -18.41 -9.03
CA PRO A 137 0.43 -18.40 -8.17
C PRO A 137 1.78 -18.25 -8.90
N GLY A 138 1.95 -18.95 -10.03
CA GLY A 138 3.18 -18.89 -10.82
C GLY A 138 3.45 -17.50 -11.43
N GLN A 139 2.42 -16.81 -11.89
CA GLN A 139 2.54 -15.45 -12.42
C GLN A 139 2.79 -14.44 -11.30
N PHE A 140 2.03 -14.56 -10.21
CA PHE A 140 2.15 -13.64 -9.08
C PHE A 140 3.52 -13.73 -8.42
N SER A 141 4.03 -14.96 -8.18
CA SER A 141 5.38 -15.15 -7.66
C SER A 141 6.46 -14.58 -8.58
N ALA A 142 6.33 -14.80 -9.90
CA ALA A 142 7.28 -14.23 -10.86
C ALA A 142 7.29 -12.70 -10.84
N THR A 143 6.11 -12.07 -10.68
CA THR A 143 6.00 -10.62 -10.53
C THR A 143 6.72 -10.14 -9.26
N ILE A 144 6.48 -10.76 -8.11
CA ILE A 144 7.13 -10.40 -6.84
C ILE A 144 8.65 -10.55 -6.93
N ARG A 145 9.13 -11.67 -7.49
CA ARG A 145 10.56 -11.89 -7.73
C ARG A 145 11.16 -10.79 -8.59
N SER A 146 10.55 -10.51 -9.74
CA SER A 146 11.03 -9.48 -10.68
C SER A 146 11.06 -8.09 -10.05
N LEU A 147 10.05 -7.73 -9.26
CA LEU A 147 10.03 -6.44 -8.56
C LEU A 147 11.17 -6.36 -7.54
N ARG A 148 11.37 -7.40 -6.74
CA ARG A 148 12.44 -7.44 -5.74
C ARG A 148 13.84 -7.40 -6.34
N GLU A 149 14.03 -7.99 -7.52
CA GLU A 149 15.32 -7.96 -8.23
C GLU A 149 15.59 -6.63 -8.93
N ARG A 150 14.54 -5.97 -9.43
CA ARG A 150 14.68 -4.80 -10.32
C ARG A 150 14.50 -3.45 -9.61
N VAL A 151 13.77 -3.41 -8.50
CA VAL A 151 13.54 -2.17 -7.77
C VAL A 151 14.80 -1.82 -6.94
N PRO A 152 15.43 -0.66 -7.19
CA PRO A 152 16.53 -0.21 -6.36
C PRO A 152 16.13 -0.07 -4.89
N ASN A 153 17.02 -0.43 -3.96
CA ASN A 153 16.76 -0.41 -2.50
C ASN A 153 15.61 -1.34 -2.03
N SER A 154 15.26 -2.33 -2.82
CA SER A 154 14.28 -3.37 -2.52
C SER A 154 14.56 -4.08 -1.18
N ASP A 155 15.82 -4.19 -0.80
CA ASP A 155 16.31 -4.79 0.44
C ASP A 155 16.05 -3.93 1.69
N LYS A 156 15.70 -2.65 1.52
CA LYS A 156 15.45 -1.70 2.62
C LYS A 156 14.00 -1.61 3.06
N VAL A 157 13.10 -2.33 2.40
CA VAL A 157 11.66 -2.28 2.65
C VAL A 157 11.08 -3.66 2.92
N VAL A 158 9.95 -3.69 3.60
CA VAL A 158 9.12 -4.88 3.73
C VAL A 158 8.26 -5.01 2.49
N TRP A 159 8.32 -6.17 1.82
CA TRP A 159 7.41 -6.50 0.74
C TRP A 159 6.14 -7.13 1.32
N SER A 160 5.02 -6.57 0.92
CA SER A 160 3.67 -6.97 1.32
C SER A 160 2.85 -7.36 0.11
N VAL A 161 1.89 -8.24 0.29
CA VAL A 161 0.91 -8.59 -0.73
C VAL A 161 -0.49 -8.60 -0.17
N HIS A 162 -1.45 -8.32 -1.04
CA HIS A 162 -2.88 -8.35 -0.73
C HIS A 162 -3.61 -9.04 -1.88
N CYS A 163 -4.23 -10.19 -1.64
CA CYS A 163 -4.82 -11.00 -2.70
C CYS A 163 -6.32 -11.15 -2.51
N HIS A 164 -7.12 -10.73 -3.52
CA HIS A 164 -8.54 -11.02 -3.59
C HIS A 164 -8.80 -12.46 -4.02
N ASN A 165 -10.00 -12.96 -3.74
CA ASN A 165 -10.31 -14.40 -3.82
C ASN A 165 -11.30 -14.75 -4.93
N ASP A 166 -11.36 -13.95 -5.99
CA ASP A 166 -12.32 -14.13 -7.09
C ASP A 166 -12.17 -15.49 -7.79
N LEU A 167 -10.96 -15.98 -7.93
CA LEU A 167 -10.67 -17.33 -8.46
C LEU A 167 -10.44 -18.39 -7.37
N GLY A 168 -10.63 -18.06 -6.09
CA GLY A 168 -10.32 -18.98 -4.99
C GLY A 168 -8.81 -19.15 -4.73
N LEU A 169 -7.96 -18.24 -5.21
CA LEU A 169 -6.51 -18.37 -5.19
C LEU A 169 -5.79 -17.41 -4.25
N ALA A 170 -6.50 -16.63 -3.45
CA ALA A 170 -5.90 -15.63 -2.58
C ALA A 170 -4.81 -16.21 -1.67
N VAL A 171 -5.10 -17.32 -0.99
CA VAL A 171 -4.14 -17.99 -0.10
C VAL A 171 -2.95 -18.53 -0.91
N ALA A 172 -3.21 -19.17 -2.05
CA ALA A 172 -2.16 -19.73 -2.88
C ALA A 172 -1.22 -18.65 -3.44
N ASN A 173 -1.77 -17.50 -3.88
CA ASN A 173 -1.00 -16.36 -4.35
C ASN A 173 -0.17 -15.74 -3.21
N SER A 174 -0.76 -15.56 -2.02
CA SER A 174 -0.05 -15.03 -0.86
C SER A 174 1.11 -15.93 -0.45
N LEU A 175 0.90 -17.26 -0.38
CA LEU A 175 1.96 -18.21 -0.06
C LEU A 175 3.07 -18.20 -1.13
N ALA A 176 2.70 -18.14 -2.41
CA ALA A 176 3.67 -18.04 -3.50
C ALA A 176 4.52 -16.76 -3.38
N ALA A 177 3.91 -15.63 -3.01
CA ALA A 177 4.64 -14.39 -2.76
C ALA A 177 5.56 -14.46 -1.54
N VAL A 178 5.15 -15.14 -0.46
CA VAL A 178 5.98 -15.36 0.73
C VAL A 178 7.23 -16.18 0.37
N MET A 179 7.10 -17.18 -0.49
CA MET A 179 8.25 -17.96 -0.99
C MET A 179 9.23 -17.10 -1.79
N GLU A 180 8.76 -16.04 -2.44
CA GLU A 180 9.60 -15.05 -3.14
C GLU A 180 10.08 -13.90 -2.23
N GLY A 181 9.75 -13.94 -0.95
CA GLY A 181 10.30 -13.04 0.06
C GLY A 181 9.37 -11.92 0.52
N ALA A 182 8.07 -11.97 0.23
CA ALA A 182 7.11 -11.13 0.95
C ALA A 182 7.11 -11.52 2.45
N ARG A 183 6.91 -10.53 3.31
CA ARG A 183 6.96 -10.70 4.78
C ARG A 183 5.72 -10.15 5.48
N GLN A 184 4.81 -9.56 4.71
CA GLN A 184 3.49 -9.10 5.17
C GLN A 184 2.44 -9.61 4.18
N VAL A 185 1.29 -10.06 4.69
CA VAL A 185 0.13 -10.51 3.93
C VAL A 185 -1.14 -9.94 4.56
#